data_3174cde8ab4dcba3522917953da48698
#
_entry.id   3174cde8ab4dcba3522917953da48698
#
_cell.length_a   1.000
_cell.length_b   1.000
_cell.length_c   1.000
_cell.angle_alpha   90.00
_cell.angle_beta   90.00
_cell.angle_gamma   90.00
#
_symmetry.space_group_name_H-M   'P 1'
#
loop_
_entity.id
_entity.type
_entity.pdbx_description
1 polymer ?
#
loop_
_entity_poly.entity_id
_entity_poly.type
_entity_poly.pdbx_seq_one_letter_code
_entity_poly.pdbx_strand_id
1 'polypeptide(L)'
;ASTDYQNLGREVTYSGDRLKAILEDNRNPILTPELEALAKQVGGHGGMDFIMDYRLVYCLRNGLPLDMDVYDMAEWCCLTELGRISIENGNAPVEVPDFTRGAWDKIQGFSYAFAK
;
A
#
# COMPACT_ATOMS: atom_id res chain seq x y z
N ALA A 1 15.41 5.27 -6.96
CA ALA A 1 16.03 5.52 -5.66
C ALA A 1 17.25 4.60 -5.53
N SER A 2 18.43 5.15 -5.56
CA SER A 2 19.66 4.41 -5.26
C SER A 2 19.65 4.14 -3.76
N THR A 3 19.31 2.95 -3.37
CA THR A 3 19.52 2.48 -2.01
C THR A 3 21.01 2.29 -1.86
N ASP A 4 21.65 3.20 -1.16
CA ASP A 4 23.06 3.07 -0.81
C ASP A 4 23.19 2.03 0.31
N TYR A 5 23.29 0.77 -0.08
CA TYR A 5 23.44 -0.36 0.84
C TYR A 5 24.71 -0.27 1.72
N GLN A 6 25.65 0.60 1.39
CA GLN A 6 26.86 0.82 2.20
C GLN A 6 26.55 1.58 3.50
N ASN A 7 25.38 2.21 3.60
CA ASN A 7 24.92 2.93 4.78
C ASN A 7 23.87 2.18 5.61
N LEU A 8 23.70 0.88 5.42
CA LEU A 8 22.86 0.05 6.27
C LEU A 8 23.30 0.19 7.74
N GLY A 9 22.40 0.76 8.55
CA GLY A 9 22.65 1.04 9.97
C GLY A 9 23.02 2.50 10.28
N ARG A 10 23.10 3.39 9.28
CA ARG A 10 23.19 4.84 9.51
C ARG A 10 21.84 5.48 9.22
N GLU A 11 21.36 6.27 10.17
CA GLU A 11 20.18 7.12 9.91
C GLU A 11 20.59 8.21 8.90
N VAL A 12 20.01 8.17 7.71
CA VAL A 12 20.22 9.16 6.67
C VAL A 12 19.00 10.06 6.61
N THR A 13 19.15 11.28 7.11
CA THR A 13 18.09 12.29 7.04
C THR A 13 18.27 13.15 5.79
N TYR A 14 17.27 13.17 4.94
CA TYR A 14 17.20 14.05 3.78
C TYR A 14 16.40 15.32 4.11
N SER A 15 16.88 16.47 3.65
CA SER A 15 16.21 17.76 3.87
C SER A 15 16.36 18.67 2.64
N GLY A 16 15.62 19.77 2.63
CA GLY A 16 15.70 20.78 1.59
C GLY A 16 15.37 20.23 0.19
N ASP A 17 16.13 20.67 -0.81
CA ASP A 17 15.86 20.35 -2.22
C ASP A 17 16.08 18.88 -2.56
N ARG A 18 16.98 18.21 -1.84
CA ARG A 18 17.20 16.76 -2.03
C ARG A 18 15.97 15.96 -1.58
N LEU A 19 15.34 16.31 -0.47
CA LEU A 19 14.09 15.68 -0.04
C LEU A 19 12.97 15.92 -1.04
N LYS A 20 12.83 17.16 -1.54
CA LYS A 20 11.83 17.49 -2.57
C LYS A 20 12.01 16.65 -3.83
N ALA A 21 13.24 16.54 -4.33
CA ALA A 21 13.55 15.73 -5.51
C ALA A 21 13.18 14.24 -5.29
N ILE A 22 13.51 13.66 -4.13
CA ILE A 22 13.16 12.28 -3.81
C ILE A 22 11.63 12.09 -3.75
N LEU A 23 10.90 13.03 -3.15
CA LEU A 23 9.44 12.95 -3.07
C LEU A 23 8.79 13.07 -4.45
N GLU A 24 9.31 13.92 -5.33
CA GLU A 24 8.82 14.04 -6.70
C GLU A 24 9.10 12.81 -7.54
N ASP A 25 10.32 12.26 -7.45
CA ASP A 25 10.70 11.03 -8.16
C ASP A 25 9.90 9.79 -7.71
N ASN A 26 9.41 9.80 -6.47
CA ASN A 26 8.64 8.71 -5.87
C ASN A 26 7.16 9.08 -5.65
N ARG A 27 6.65 10.01 -6.44
CA ARG A 27 5.26 10.44 -6.34
C ARG A 27 4.33 9.28 -6.63
N ASN A 28 3.29 9.14 -5.80
CA ASN A 28 2.27 8.12 -6.03
C ASN A 28 1.54 8.41 -7.36
N PRO A 29 1.52 7.46 -8.31
CA PRO A 29 0.93 7.68 -9.64
C PRO A 29 -0.57 7.97 -9.62
N ILE A 30 -1.27 7.65 -8.55
CA ILE A 30 -2.69 7.99 -8.36
C ILE A 30 -2.88 9.48 -8.09
N LEU A 31 -1.90 10.11 -7.42
CA LEU A 31 -2.02 11.48 -6.94
C LEU A 31 -1.71 12.48 -8.05
N THR A 32 -2.74 12.91 -8.78
CA THR A 32 -2.63 14.11 -9.60
C THR A 32 -2.63 15.35 -8.71
N PRO A 33 -2.05 16.47 -9.16
CA PRO A 33 -2.08 17.73 -8.40
C PRO A 33 -3.49 18.17 -7.99
N GLU A 34 -4.47 17.94 -8.85
CA GLU A 34 -5.88 18.29 -8.62
C GLU A 34 -6.49 17.42 -7.53
N LEU A 35 -6.23 16.09 -7.59
CA LEU A 35 -6.71 15.14 -6.58
C LEU A 35 -6.07 15.41 -5.22
N GLU A 36 -4.78 15.73 -5.21
CA GLU A 36 -4.06 16.08 -3.98
C GLU A 36 -4.62 17.36 -3.34
N ALA A 37 -4.90 18.39 -4.15
CA ALA A 37 -5.50 19.63 -3.68
C ALA A 37 -6.89 19.39 -3.09
N LEU A 38 -7.72 18.58 -3.76
CA LEU A 38 -9.06 18.23 -3.30
C LEU A 38 -8.99 17.40 -2.01
N ALA A 39 -8.10 16.43 -1.93
CA ALA A 39 -7.91 15.61 -0.74
C ALA A 39 -7.51 16.45 0.49
N LYS A 40 -6.63 17.43 0.31
CA LYS A 40 -6.26 18.38 1.36
C LYS A 40 -7.43 19.27 1.80
N GLN A 41 -8.31 19.65 0.87
CA GLN A 41 -9.49 20.45 1.17
C GLN A 41 -10.55 19.66 1.94
N VAL A 42 -10.81 18.41 1.55
CA VAL A 42 -11.79 17.53 2.21
C VAL A 42 -11.28 17.10 3.59
N GLY A 43 -9.99 16.83 3.72
CA GLY A 43 -9.38 16.40 4.97
C GLY A 43 -9.48 14.89 5.22
N GLY A 44 -9.46 14.47 6.49
CA GLY A 44 -9.36 13.06 6.88
C GLY A 44 -7.92 12.57 6.81
N HIS A 45 -7.18 12.55 7.94
CA HIS A 45 -5.76 12.15 8.03
C HIS A 45 -4.88 12.76 6.94
N GLY A 46 -5.01 14.09 6.74
CA GLY A 46 -4.28 14.80 5.69
C GLY A 46 -4.74 14.53 4.26
N GLY A 47 -5.95 13.98 4.08
CA GLY A 47 -6.54 13.63 2.80
C GLY A 47 -6.46 12.15 2.43
N MET A 48 -5.83 11.32 3.27
CA MET A 48 -5.65 9.89 3.01
C MET A 48 -7.00 9.16 2.93
N ASP A 49 -7.91 9.41 3.86
CA ASP A 49 -9.23 8.79 3.90
C ASP A 49 -10.02 9.11 2.62
N PHE A 50 -9.98 10.38 2.20
CA PHE A 50 -10.63 10.81 0.96
C PHE A 50 -10.05 10.08 -0.27
N ILE A 51 -8.73 9.93 -0.36
CA ILE A 51 -8.09 9.25 -1.51
C ILE A 51 -8.50 7.78 -1.55
N MET A 52 -8.56 7.12 -0.40
CA MET A 52 -8.99 5.72 -0.31
C MET A 52 -10.44 5.55 -0.81
N ASP A 53 -11.37 6.36 -0.33
CA ASP A 53 -12.77 6.32 -0.76
C ASP A 53 -12.92 6.71 -2.23
N TYR A 54 -12.19 7.72 -2.69
CA TYR A 54 -12.17 8.11 -4.08
C TYR A 54 -11.76 6.96 -4.99
N ARG A 55 -10.71 6.22 -4.63
CA ARG A 55 -10.23 5.08 -5.41
C ARG A 55 -11.24 3.94 -5.43
N LEU A 56 -11.85 3.63 -4.30
CA LEU A 56 -12.91 2.63 -4.22
C LEU A 56 -14.06 2.96 -5.19
N VAL A 57 -14.59 4.18 -5.09
CA VAL A 57 -15.69 4.65 -5.96
C VAL A 57 -15.26 4.66 -7.44
N TYR A 58 -14.05 5.11 -7.72
CA TYR A 58 -13.51 5.13 -9.08
C TYR A 58 -13.43 3.72 -9.68
N CYS A 59 -12.87 2.75 -8.97
CA CYS A 59 -12.78 1.37 -9.44
C CYS A 59 -14.16 0.77 -9.67
N LEU A 60 -15.10 0.93 -8.73
CA LEU A 60 -16.46 0.42 -8.86
C LEU A 60 -17.22 1.02 -10.06
N ARG A 61 -17.08 2.34 -10.27
CA ARG A 61 -17.75 3.03 -11.40
C ARG A 61 -17.21 2.63 -12.76
N ASN A 62 -15.94 2.27 -12.83
CA ASN A 62 -15.28 1.94 -14.09
C ASN A 62 -15.13 0.43 -14.31
N GLY A 63 -15.66 -0.41 -13.41
CA GLY A 63 -15.55 -1.87 -13.52
C GLY A 63 -14.08 -2.34 -13.42
N LEU A 64 -13.26 -1.63 -12.67
CA LEU A 64 -11.85 -1.97 -12.45
C LEU A 64 -11.70 -2.84 -11.20
N PRO A 65 -10.66 -3.68 -11.15
CA PRO A 65 -10.27 -4.34 -9.91
C PRO A 65 -10.04 -3.32 -8.80
N LEU A 66 -10.39 -3.68 -7.58
CA LEU A 66 -10.10 -2.84 -6.41
C LEU A 66 -8.61 -2.80 -6.14
N ASP A 67 -8.12 -1.69 -5.58
CA ASP A 67 -6.71 -1.56 -5.19
C ASP A 67 -6.37 -2.47 -3.99
N MET A 68 -7.37 -2.80 -3.20
CA MET A 68 -7.32 -3.78 -2.12
C MET A 68 -8.57 -4.64 -2.18
N ASP A 69 -8.44 -5.94 -2.09
CA ASP A 69 -9.55 -6.88 -2.15
C ASP A 69 -9.75 -7.67 -0.84
N VAL A 70 -10.65 -8.62 -0.86
CA VAL A 70 -10.94 -9.47 0.30
C VAL A 70 -9.76 -10.37 0.69
N TYR A 71 -8.91 -10.71 -0.24
CA TYR A 71 -7.75 -11.57 0.01
C TYR A 71 -6.66 -10.79 0.73
N ASP A 72 -6.40 -9.53 0.33
CA ASP A 72 -5.51 -8.62 1.06
C ASP A 72 -5.96 -8.46 2.52
N MET A 73 -7.26 -8.24 2.72
CA MET A 73 -7.81 -8.14 4.07
C MET A 73 -7.62 -9.42 4.87
N ALA A 74 -7.87 -10.59 4.27
CA ALA A 74 -7.69 -11.88 4.94
C ALA A 74 -6.23 -12.09 5.37
N GLU A 75 -5.28 -11.77 4.51
CA GLU A 75 -3.84 -11.84 4.80
C GLU A 75 -3.46 -10.91 5.95
N TRP A 76 -3.91 -9.67 5.94
CA TRP A 76 -3.59 -8.73 7.03
C TRP A 76 -4.20 -9.14 8.37
N CYS A 77 -5.45 -9.62 8.35
CA CYS A 77 -6.15 -10.02 9.57
C CYS A 77 -5.62 -11.32 10.17
N CYS A 78 -5.08 -12.24 9.36
CA CYS A 78 -4.59 -13.52 9.87
C CYS A 78 -3.33 -13.38 10.73
N LEU A 79 -2.56 -12.30 10.60
CA LEU A 79 -1.30 -12.10 11.33
C LEU A 79 -1.47 -12.17 12.85
N THR A 80 -2.57 -11.67 13.40
CA THR A 80 -2.85 -11.70 14.83
C THR A 80 -2.97 -13.14 15.32
N GLU A 81 -3.75 -13.95 14.63
CA GLU A 81 -3.96 -15.35 15.01
C GLU A 81 -2.71 -16.21 14.76
N LEU A 82 -2.04 -16.03 13.64
CA LEU A 82 -0.79 -16.72 13.35
C LEU A 82 0.31 -16.37 14.38
N GLY A 83 0.37 -15.09 14.80
CA GLY A 83 1.26 -14.66 15.86
C GLY A 83 0.97 -15.35 17.19
N ARG A 84 -0.31 -15.47 17.57
CA ARG A 84 -0.73 -16.22 18.78
C ARG A 84 -0.28 -17.68 18.69
N ILE A 85 -0.56 -18.36 17.58
CA ILE A 85 -0.17 -19.76 17.35
C ILE A 85 1.35 -19.93 17.44
N SER A 86 2.12 -19.02 16.82
CA SER A 86 3.58 -19.04 16.89
C SER A 86 4.09 -18.97 18.33
N ILE A 87 3.57 -18.03 19.12
CA ILE A 87 3.96 -17.85 20.53
C ILE A 87 3.63 -19.12 21.35
N GLU A 88 2.44 -19.66 21.20
CA GLU A 88 2.02 -20.87 21.91
C GLU A 88 2.86 -22.11 21.57
N ASN A 89 3.46 -22.12 20.36
CA ASN A 89 4.36 -23.16 19.90
C ASN A 89 5.86 -22.83 20.08
N GLY A 90 6.19 -21.96 21.02
CA GLY A 90 7.58 -21.60 21.36
C GLY A 90 8.25 -20.72 20.30
N ASN A 91 7.52 -19.83 19.68
CA ASN A 91 7.97 -18.95 18.58
C ASN A 91 8.36 -19.73 17.31
N ALA A 92 7.74 -20.87 17.08
CA ALA A 92 7.96 -21.64 15.86
C ALA A 92 7.40 -20.88 14.61
N PRO A 93 8.01 -21.06 13.44
CA PRO A 93 7.42 -20.59 12.19
C PRO A 93 6.02 -21.16 11.98
N VAL A 94 5.09 -20.32 11.51
CA VAL A 94 3.72 -20.70 11.18
C VAL A 94 3.49 -20.42 9.70
N GLU A 95 2.90 -21.38 9.00
CA GLU A 95 2.55 -21.22 7.60
C GLU A 95 1.38 -20.24 7.45
N VAL A 96 1.52 -19.28 6.52
CA VAL A 96 0.43 -18.36 6.14
C VAL A 96 -0.49 -19.08 5.17
N PRO A 97 -1.81 -19.19 5.45
CA PRO A 97 -2.74 -19.83 4.54
C PRO A 97 -2.85 -19.08 3.21
N ASP A 98 -2.92 -19.82 2.11
CA ASP A 98 -3.27 -19.24 0.82
C ASP A 98 -4.81 -19.07 0.72
N PHE A 99 -5.29 -17.86 1.00
CA PHE A 99 -6.71 -17.53 0.95
C PHE A 99 -7.28 -17.55 -0.47
N THR A 100 -6.43 -17.44 -1.49
CA THR A 100 -6.83 -17.45 -2.91
C THR A 100 -7.03 -18.87 -3.46
N ARG A 101 -6.70 -19.92 -2.68
CA ARG A 101 -6.76 -21.33 -3.09
C ARG A 101 -5.97 -21.60 -4.38
N GLY A 102 -4.79 -21.04 -4.48
CA GLY A 102 -3.90 -21.20 -5.63
C GLY A 102 -4.21 -20.28 -6.80
N ALA A 103 -5.07 -19.27 -6.62
CA ALA A 103 -5.41 -18.32 -7.68
C ALA A 103 -4.62 -16.99 -7.59
N TRP A 104 -3.65 -16.87 -6.70
CA TRP A 104 -2.88 -15.64 -6.48
C TRP A 104 -2.15 -15.16 -7.74
N ASP A 105 -1.71 -16.05 -8.61
CA ASP A 105 -1.04 -15.75 -9.87
C ASP A 105 -2.00 -15.29 -10.99
N LYS A 106 -3.31 -15.45 -10.79
CA LYS A 106 -4.37 -15.04 -11.71
C LYS A 106 -4.99 -13.71 -11.34
N ILE A 107 -4.70 -13.20 -10.15
CA ILE A 107 -5.18 -11.90 -9.68
C ILE A 107 -4.42 -10.82 -10.45
N GLN A 108 -5.16 -9.96 -11.14
CA GLN A 108 -4.57 -8.83 -11.83
C GLN A 108 -4.06 -7.80 -10.80
N GLY A 109 -2.83 -7.34 -10.97
CA GLY A 109 -2.22 -6.34 -10.12
C GLY A 109 -2.98 -5.00 -10.13
N PHE A 110 -2.49 -4.05 -9.35
CA PHE A 110 -3.12 -2.75 -9.13
C PHE A 110 -3.50 -2.02 -10.42
N SER A 111 -4.76 -1.66 -10.54
CA SER A 111 -5.30 -0.93 -11.69
C SER A 111 -4.83 0.52 -11.79
N TYR A 112 -4.34 1.10 -10.70
CA TYR A 112 -3.89 2.49 -10.69
C TYR A 112 -2.67 2.73 -11.59
N ALA A 113 -1.83 1.72 -11.80
CA ALA A 113 -0.67 1.81 -12.69
C ALA A 113 -1.07 2.11 -14.14
N PHE A 114 -2.34 1.88 -14.50
CA PHE A 114 -2.88 2.03 -15.84
C PHE A 114 -4.02 3.04 -15.94
N ALA A 115 -4.39 3.65 -14.83
CA ALA A 115 -5.38 4.73 -14.83
C ALA A 115 -4.74 6.00 -15.43
N LYS A 116 -4.96 6.22 -16.72
CA LYS A 116 -4.67 7.49 -17.38
C LYS A 116 -5.92 8.34 -17.38
#